data_06da38e0237941ab3348e027008b1dab
#
_entry.id   06da38e0237941ab3348e027008b1dab
#
_cell.length_a   1.000
_cell.length_b   1.000
_cell.length_c   1.000
_cell.angle_alpha   90.00
_cell.angle_beta   90.00
_cell.angle_gamma   90.00
#
_symmetry.space_group_name_H-M   'P 1'
#
loop_
_entity.id
_entity.type
_entity.pdbx_description
1 polymer ?
#
loop_
_entity_poly.entity_id
_entity_poly.type
_entity_poly.pdbx_seq_one_letter_code
_entity_poly.pdbx_strand_id
1 'polypeptide(L)'
;MVQKNLETETMNLSLQKEPVLKLVKKERKLIKSKARVQHHGEVFTPNWMVKKMLAEPAIQEKLHDLHATFLEPSAGEGAFLIEILDQKLDYVDSISSKTNWTINALWALMSIYGIELLQDNLLVARSRMIEVVAKHYKKVLKKDLSHRTDFYRATNFVIKTNIVQGNALTYKNHAKQLIQFSDWQPIDKKQVKRETFTFKSMFDGSDDGQIDEQLDLFHLDEPAQTIEYAICPVTKIYKEEKTK
;
A
#
# COMPACT_ATOMS: atom_id res chain seq x y z
N MET A 1 -33.20 -45.35 6.61
CA MET A 1 -32.25 -45.86 5.57
C MET A 1 -32.17 -44.79 4.51
N VAL A 2 -31.15 -44.06 4.46
CA VAL A 2 -30.28 -43.54 3.44
C VAL A 2 -29.47 -42.37 4.03
N GLN A 3 -28.32 -42.70 4.57
CA GLN A 3 -27.18 -41.75 4.70
C GLN A 3 -26.67 -41.49 3.30
N LYS A 4 -26.49 -40.22 2.93
CA LYS A 4 -25.66 -39.82 1.81
C LYS A 4 -24.85 -38.58 2.23
N ASN A 5 -23.62 -38.85 2.56
CA ASN A 5 -22.37 -38.18 2.23
C ASN A 5 -22.46 -36.67 1.94
N LEU A 6 -22.14 -35.87 2.95
CA LEU A 6 -21.49 -34.59 2.75
C LEU A 6 -19.99 -34.87 2.49
N GLU A 7 -19.67 -35.10 1.26
CA GLU A 7 -18.29 -35.01 0.81
C GLU A 7 -17.91 -33.54 0.68
N THR A 8 -16.94 -33.19 1.44
CA THR A 8 -16.16 -31.98 1.43
C THR A 8 -15.70 -31.64 0.02
N GLU A 9 -16.35 -30.69 -0.63
CA GLU A 9 -15.73 -29.93 -1.73
C GLU A 9 -14.63 -29.05 -1.15
N THR A 10 -13.46 -29.64 -1.00
CA THR A 10 -12.21 -28.89 -0.96
C THR A 10 -12.06 -28.20 -2.31
N MET A 11 -12.44 -26.94 -2.35
CA MET A 11 -12.12 -26.05 -3.46
C MET A 11 -10.59 -25.99 -3.62
N ASN A 12 -10.08 -26.85 -4.48
CA ASN A 12 -8.76 -26.71 -5.08
C ASN A 12 -8.77 -25.42 -5.91
N LEU A 13 -8.45 -24.30 -5.27
CA LEU A 13 -7.93 -23.14 -5.98
C LEU A 13 -6.54 -23.54 -6.50
N SER A 14 -6.52 -24.22 -7.63
CA SER A 14 -5.34 -24.31 -8.46
C SER A 14 -4.93 -22.88 -8.78
N LEU A 15 -3.88 -22.41 -8.13
CA LEU A 15 -3.12 -21.24 -8.50
C LEU A 15 -2.68 -21.43 -9.97
N GLN A 16 -3.49 -20.95 -10.88
CA GLN A 16 -3.07 -20.81 -12.26
C GLN A 16 -1.87 -19.87 -12.25
N LYS A 17 -0.72 -20.45 -12.50
CA LYS A 17 0.51 -19.73 -12.81
C LYS A 17 0.36 -19.12 -14.20
N GLU A 18 -0.43 -18.07 -14.31
CA GLU A 18 -0.36 -17.19 -15.48
C GLU A 18 0.94 -16.38 -15.39
N PRO A 19 1.74 -16.33 -16.45
CA PRO A 19 2.98 -15.59 -16.42
C PRO A 19 2.68 -14.08 -16.43
N VAL A 20 2.76 -13.46 -15.26
CA VAL A 20 2.67 -12.01 -15.04
C VAL A 20 3.64 -11.21 -15.92
N LEU A 21 4.67 -11.87 -16.44
CA LEU A 21 5.74 -11.30 -17.28
C LEU A 21 5.32 -10.84 -18.68
N LYS A 22 4.13 -11.17 -19.18
CA LYS A 22 3.68 -10.75 -20.51
C LYS A 22 2.90 -9.44 -20.53
N LEU A 23 2.49 -8.89 -19.40
CA LEU A 23 1.71 -7.64 -19.31
C LEU A 23 2.55 -6.35 -19.39
N VAL A 24 3.87 -6.43 -19.26
CA VAL A 24 4.75 -5.26 -19.05
C VAL A 24 5.23 -4.58 -20.34
N LYS A 25 4.96 -5.12 -21.53
CA LYS A 25 5.50 -4.58 -22.80
C LYS A 25 4.50 -3.86 -23.72
N LYS A 26 3.26 -3.65 -23.29
CA LYS A 26 2.29 -2.89 -24.08
C LYS A 26 2.23 -1.46 -23.54
N GLU A 27 2.44 -0.46 -24.40
CA GLU A 27 2.18 0.95 -24.05
C GLU A 27 0.82 1.04 -23.36
N ARG A 28 0.81 1.56 -22.14
CA ARG A 28 -0.41 1.62 -21.35
C ARG A 28 -1.39 2.56 -22.00
N LYS A 29 -2.58 2.05 -22.28
CA LYS A 29 -3.70 2.90 -22.64
C LYS A 29 -3.99 3.82 -21.44
N LEU A 30 -4.15 5.11 -21.69
CA LEU A 30 -4.49 6.10 -20.65
C LEU A 30 -5.91 5.91 -20.11
N ILE A 31 -6.73 5.13 -20.75
CA ILE A 31 -8.09 4.79 -20.32
C ILE A 31 -8.36 3.30 -20.54
N LYS A 32 -9.04 2.64 -19.62
CA LYS A 32 -9.52 1.26 -19.79
C LYS A 32 -10.77 1.20 -20.68
N SER A 33 -11.74 2.10 -20.44
CA SER A 33 -12.94 2.24 -21.27
C SER A 33 -13.57 3.63 -21.11
N LYS A 34 -14.39 4.03 -22.08
CA LYS A 34 -15.15 5.28 -21.98
C LYS A 34 -16.13 5.29 -20.81
N ALA A 35 -16.77 4.16 -20.52
CA ALA A 35 -17.69 4.02 -19.40
C ALA A 35 -16.99 4.27 -18.05
N ARG A 36 -15.77 3.77 -17.86
CA ARG A 36 -14.99 4.00 -16.62
C ARG A 36 -14.59 5.47 -16.47
N VAL A 37 -14.26 6.16 -17.55
CA VAL A 37 -14.02 7.60 -17.53
C VAL A 37 -15.28 8.38 -17.13
N GLN A 38 -16.45 8.01 -17.69
CA GLN A 38 -17.72 8.68 -17.39
C GLN A 38 -18.20 8.42 -15.95
N HIS A 39 -18.06 7.20 -15.42
CA HIS A 39 -18.57 6.84 -14.11
C HIS A 39 -17.59 7.08 -12.95
N HIS A 40 -16.28 7.07 -13.23
CA HIS A 40 -15.25 7.12 -12.20
C HIS A 40 -14.16 8.16 -12.43
N GLY A 41 -14.22 8.89 -13.56
CA GLY A 41 -13.16 9.83 -13.93
C GLY A 41 -11.80 9.15 -14.18
N GLU A 42 -11.79 7.83 -14.48
CA GLU A 42 -10.58 7.03 -14.53
C GLU A 42 -9.73 7.37 -15.77
N VAL A 43 -8.70 8.18 -15.53
CA VAL A 43 -7.67 8.51 -16.52
C VAL A 43 -6.31 8.28 -15.90
N PHE A 44 -5.49 7.41 -16.52
CA PHE A 44 -4.18 7.10 -15.97
C PHE A 44 -3.15 8.19 -16.28
N THR A 45 -2.38 8.56 -15.29
CA THR A 45 -1.29 9.54 -15.47
C THR A 45 -0.12 8.89 -16.21
N PRO A 46 0.34 9.48 -17.34
CA PRO A 46 1.51 8.98 -18.06
C PRO A 46 2.77 9.02 -17.19
N ASN A 47 3.65 8.03 -17.35
CA ASN A 47 4.85 7.90 -16.52
C ASN A 47 5.78 9.13 -16.59
N TRP A 48 5.90 9.76 -17.77
CA TRP A 48 6.71 10.97 -17.91
C TRP A 48 6.18 12.14 -17.07
N MET A 49 4.85 12.24 -16.92
CA MET A 49 4.20 13.27 -16.10
C MET A 49 4.43 13.01 -14.61
N VAL A 50 4.26 11.75 -14.17
CA VAL A 50 4.57 11.34 -12.79
C VAL A 50 6.01 11.70 -12.45
N LYS A 51 6.97 11.33 -13.31
CA LYS A 51 8.39 11.66 -13.10
C LYS A 51 8.63 13.17 -13.04
N LYS A 52 7.98 13.94 -13.91
CA LYS A 52 8.10 15.41 -13.90
C LYS A 52 7.56 16.02 -12.61
N MET A 53 6.43 15.53 -12.09
CA MET A 53 5.84 16.02 -10.85
C MET A 53 6.72 15.65 -9.64
N LEU A 54 7.26 14.44 -9.61
CA LEU A 54 8.14 14.01 -8.53
C LEU A 54 9.55 14.61 -8.60
N ALA A 55 9.94 15.23 -9.71
CA ALA A 55 11.23 15.90 -9.85
C ALA A 55 11.33 17.24 -9.12
N GLU A 56 10.27 17.71 -8.49
CA GLU A 56 10.26 18.92 -7.67
C GLU A 56 11.26 18.78 -6.51
N PRO A 57 12.16 19.75 -6.27
CA PRO A 57 13.25 19.65 -5.28
C PRO A 57 12.78 19.27 -3.87
N ALA A 58 11.68 19.86 -3.40
CA ALA A 58 11.11 19.55 -2.09
C ALA A 58 10.60 18.10 -1.98
N ILE A 59 10.09 17.54 -3.08
CA ILE A 59 9.66 16.14 -3.15
C ILE A 59 10.89 15.22 -3.20
N GLN A 60 11.91 15.58 -3.95
CA GLN A 60 13.14 14.80 -4.05
C GLN A 60 13.85 14.68 -2.69
N GLU A 61 13.88 15.75 -1.89
CA GLU A 61 14.37 15.71 -0.51
C GLU A 61 13.62 14.66 0.33
N LYS A 62 12.29 14.62 0.23
CA LYS A 62 11.45 13.65 0.94
C LYS A 62 11.60 12.22 0.41
N LEU A 63 11.90 12.04 -0.86
CA LEU A 63 12.18 10.70 -1.42
C LEU A 63 13.52 10.13 -0.90
N HIS A 64 14.44 10.97 -0.46
CA HIS A 64 15.70 10.58 0.20
C HIS A 64 15.58 10.45 1.73
N ASP A 65 14.38 10.54 2.28
CA ASP A 65 14.07 10.22 3.67
C ASP A 65 13.21 8.94 3.74
N LEU A 66 13.68 7.90 4.45
CA LEU A 66 12.97 6.62 4.56
C LEU A 66 11.62 6.76 5.28
N HIS A 67 11.52 7.73 6.19
CA HIS A 67 10.35 7.94 7.04
C HIS A 67 9.40 9.04 6.53
N ALA A 68 9.82 9.86 5.58
CA ALA A 68 8.93 10.85 4.98
C ALA A 68 7.77 10.19 4.26
N THR A 69 6.54 10.51 4.69
CA THR A 69 5.33 9.86 4.24
C THR A 69 4.80 10.45 2.93
N PHE A 70 4.25 9.56 2.09
CA PHE A 70 3.56 9.89 0.86
C PHE A 70 2.18 9.25 0.86
N LEU A 71 1.16 10.01 0.50
CA LEU A 71 -0.21 9.52 0.35
C LEU A 71 -0.74 9.81 -1.05
N GLU A 72 -1.23 8.78 -1.74
CA GLU A 72 -1.94 8.89 -3.01
C GLU A 72 -3.41 8.51 -2.80
N PRO A 73 -4.33 9.50 -2.73
CA PRO A 73 -5.73 9.23 -2.42
C PRO A 73 -6.55 8.69 -3.61
N SER A 74 -5.97 8.62 -4.80
CA SER A 74 -6.59 8.09 -6.01
C SER A 74 -5.61 7.26 -6.82
N ALA A 75 -5.16 6.15 -6.23
CA ALA A 75 -3.98 5.44 -6.66
C ALA A 75 -4.04 4.84 -8.08
N GLY A 76 -5.24 4.55 -8.60
CA GLY A 76 -5.40 3.87 -9.88
C GLY A 76 -4.64 2.56 -9.92
N GLU A 77 -3.94 2.30 -11.02
CA GLU A 77 -3.01 1.17 -11.12
C GLU A 77 -1.64 1.45 -10.49
N GLY A 78 -1.54 2.47 -9.62
CA GLY A 78 -0.36 2.79 -8.81
C GLY A 78 0.75 3.55 -9.53
N ALA A 79 0.44 4.43 -10.49
CA ALA A 79 1.48 5.13 -11.25
C ALA A 79 2.42 5.94 -10.35
N PHE A 80 1.88 6.74 -9.44
CA PHE A 80 2.66 7.49 -8.44
C PHE A 80 3.29 6.58 -7.39
N LEU A 81 2.53 5.63 -6.82
CA LEU A 81 3.03 4.72 -5.79
C LEU A 81 4.27 3.94 -6.23
N ILE A 82 4.28 3.50 -7.49
CA ILE A 82 5.37 2.73 -8.09
C ILE A 82 6.60 3.60 -8.29
N GLU A 83 6.43 4.81 -8.84
CA GLU A 83 7.55 5.71 -9.08
C GLU A 83 8.16 6.22 -7.75
N ILE A 84 7.31 6.56 -6.76
CA ILE A 84 7.75 6.91 -5.40
C ILE A 84 8.56 5.76 -4.78
N LEU A 85 8.04 4.53 -4.85
CA LEU A 85 8.72 3.36 -4.31
C LEU A 85 10.03 3.06 -5.04
N ASP A 86 10.06 3.14 -6.39
CA ASP A 86 11.28 2.90 -7.19
C ASP A 86 12.39 3.91 -6.79
N GLN A 87 12.06 5.20 -6.67
CA GLN A 87 13.02 6.24 -6.27
C GLN A 87 13.48 6.10 -4.81
N LYS A 88 12.57 5.83 -3.87
CA LYS A 88 12.97 5.54 -2.47
C LYS A 88 13.87 4.30 -2.39
N LEU A 89 13.59 3.27 -3.18
CA LEU A 89 14.45 2.07 -3.20
C LEU A 89 15.78 2.31 -3.92
N ASP A 90 15.86 3.19 -4.93
CA ASP A 90 17.14 3.63 -5.47
C ASP A 90 18.00 4.34 -4.40
N TYR A 91 17.37 5.16 -3.55
CA TYR A 91 18.07 5.75 -2.41
C TYR A 91 18.50 4.68 -1.40
N VAL A 92 17.63 3.73 -1.04
CA VAL A 92 17.98 2.58 -0.18
C VAL A 92 19.16 1.78 -0.75
N ASP A 93 19.18 1.55 -2.06
CA ASP A 93 20.26 0.86 -2.76
C ASP A 93 21.62 1.58 -2.56
N SER A 94 21.60 2.91 -2.53
CA SER A 94 22.79 3.74 -2.39
C SER A 94 23.34 3.80 -0.97
N ILE A 95 22.47 3.76 0.06
CA ILE A 95 22.87 3.92 1.46
C ILE A 95 23.02 2.62 2.24
N SER A 96 22.60 1.49 1.66
CA SER A 96 22.47 0.23 2.37
C SER A 96 23.57 -0.77 2.01
N SER A 97 24.05 -1.49 3.03
CA SER A 97 24.78 -2.74 2.82
C SER A 97 23.80 -3.88 2.54
N LYS A 98 24.29 -5.03 2.03
CA LYS A 98 23.45 -6.22 1.83
C LYS A 98 22.79 -6.76 3.10
N THR A 99 23.35 -6.44 4.27
CA THR A 99 22.86 -6.95 5.56
C THR A 99 21.70 -6.14 6.13
N ASN A 100 21.59 -4.85 5.79
CA ASN A 100 20.53 -3.97 6.29
C ASN A 100 19.54 -3.50 5.21
N TRP A 101 19.79 -3.84 3.94
CA TRP A 101 18.97 -3.43 2.82
C TRP A 101 17.47 -3.78 3.02
N THR A 102 17.17 -5.01 3.45
CA THR A 102 15.79 -5.47 3.64
C THR A 102 15.04 -4.67 4.71
N ILE A 103 15.75 -4.21 5.74
CA ILE A 103 15.18 -3.38 6.81
C ILE A 103 14.88 -1.98 6.27
N ASN A 104 15.86 -1.35 5.61
CA ASN A 104 15.70 -0.02 5.05
C ASN A 104 14.62 0.00 3.94
N ALA A 105 14.54 -1.05 3.12
CA ALA A 105 13.48 -1.21 2.12
C ALA A 105 12.08 -1.31 2.74
N LEU A 106 11.94 -1.97 3.89
CA LEU A 106 10.65 -2.02 4.61
C LEU A 106 10.30 -0.65 5.20
N TRP A 107 11.25 0.11 5.76
CA TRP A 107 11.01 1.47 6.22
C TRP A 107 10.55 2.39 5.09
N ALA A 108 11.22 2.35 3.93
CA ALA A 108 10.80 3.09 2.75
C ALA A 108 9.39 2.71 2.30
N LEU A 109 9.03 1.43 2.35
CA LEU A 109 7.71 0.94 1.97
C LEU A 109 6.63 1.34 2.99
N MET A 110 6.93 1.32 4.28
CA MET A 110 6.04 1.69 5.37
C MET A 110 5.60 3.16 5.31
N SER A 111 6.39 4.02 4.66
CA SER A 111 6.09 5.44 4.50
C SER A 111 5.18 5.77 3.30
N ILE A 112 4.71 4.76 2.54
CA ILE A 112 3.90 4.96 1.33
C ILE A 112 2.49 4.46 1.58
N TYR A 113 1.49 5.34 1.35
CA TYR A 113 0.07 5.08 1.55
C TYR A 113 -0.70 5.33 0.26
N GLY A 114 -1.79 4.60 0.06
CA GLY A 114 -2.66 4.79 -1.10
C GLY A 114 -4.09 4.33 -0.86
N ILE A 115 -5.01 5.04 -1.49
CA ILE A 115 -6.44 4.68 -1.52
C ILE A 115 -6.84 4.46 -2.97
N GLU A 116 -7.55 3.39 -3.24
CA GLU A 116 -8.11 3.11 -4.57
C GLU A 116 -9.55 2.63 -4.44
N LEU A 117 -10.43 3.23 -5.21
CA LEU A 117 -11.86 2.91 -5.22
C LEU A 117 -12.13 1.53 -5.83
N LEU A 118 -11.44 1.22 -6.94
CA LEU A 118 -11.73 0.07 -7.78
C LEU A 118 -10.80 -1.10 -7.47
N GLN A 119 -11.40 -2.23 -7.12
CA GLN A 119 -10.68 -3.43 -6.68
C GLN A 119 -9.66 -3.94 -7.71
N ASP A 120 -10.00 -3.90 -8.99
CA ASP A 120 -9.10 -4.37 -10.05
C ASP A 120 -7.83 -3.50 -10.18
N ASN A 121 -7.98 -2.18 -10.06
CA ASN A 121 -6.84 -1.25 -10.05
C ASN A 121 -5.97 -1.47 -8.81
N LEU A 122 -6.60 -1.61 -7.64
CA LEU A 122 -5.89 -1.88 -6.39
C LEU A 122 -5.02 -3.12 -6.46
N LEU A 123 -5.55 -4.22 -7.02
CA LEU A 123 -4.79 -5.46 -7.18
C LEU A 123 -3.59 -5.28 -8.12
N VAL A 124 -3.78 -4.55 -9.22
CA VAL A 124 -2.69 -4.21 -10.15
C VAL A 124 -1.63 -3.35 -9.47
N ALA A 125 -2.03 -2.30 -8.75
CA ALA A 125 -1.11 -1.41 -8.03
C ALA A 125 -0.26 -2.20 -7.02
N ARG A 126 -0.88 -3.04 -6.19
CA ARG A 126 -0.20 -3.88 -5.19
C ARG A 126 0.78 -4.86 -5.84
N SER A 127 0.39 -5.54 -6.93
CA SER A 127 1.28 -6.46 -7.64
C SER A 127 2.51 -5.76 -8.18
N ARG A 128 2.33 -4.60 -8.80
CA ARG A 128 3.43 -3.79 -9.35
C ARG A 128 4.39 -3.28 -8.29
N MET A 129 3.89 -2.89 -7.12
CA MET A 129 4.76 -2.51 -6.00
C MET A 129 5.63 -3.69 -5.55
N ILE A 130 5.07 -4.91 -5.47
CA ILE A 130 5.85 -6.12 -5.17
C ILE A 130 6.93 -6.37 -6.23
N GLU A 131 6.61 -6.16 -7.53
CA GLU A 131 7.57 -6.31 -8.63
C GLU A 131 8.74 -5.31 -8.51
N VAL A 132 8.46 -4.07 -8.12
CA VAL A 132 9.51 -3.05 -7.86
C VAL A 132 10.43 -3.52 -6.73
N VAL A 133 9.87 -3.94 -5.60
CA VAL A 133 10.68 -4.47 -4.47
C VAL A 133 11.52 -5.68 -4.91
N ALA A 134 10.95 -6.60 -5.68
CA ALA A 134 11.66 -7.78 -6.17
C ALA A 134 12.81 -7.43 -7.14
N LYS A 135 12.61 -6.42 -7.99
CA LYS A 135 13.63 -5.88 -8.91
C LYS A 135 14.85 -5.36 -8.13
N HIS A 136 14.63 -4.50 -7.12
CA HIS A 136 15.70 -3.95 -6.30
C HIS A 136 16.37 -5.01 -5.41
N TYR A 137 15.57 -5.91 -4.82
CA TYR A 137 16.10 -7.05 -4.06
C TYR A 137 17.07 -7.88 -4.91
N LYS A 138 16.70 -8.22 -6.15
CA LYS A 138 17.57 -8.95 -7.09
C LYS A 138 18.80 -8.14 -7.48
N LYS A 139 18.64 -6.83 -7.72
CA LYS A 139 19.74 -5.90 -8.06
C LYS A 139 20.83 -5.91 -6.99
N VAL A 140 20.45 -5.83 -5.70
CA VAL A 140 21.40 -5.67 -4.58
C VAL A 140 21.87 -7.02 -4.03
N LEU A 141 20.95 -7.94 -3.78
CA LEU A 141 21.26 -9.22 -3.13
C LEU A 141 21.65 -10.34 -4.10
N LYS A 142 21.56 -10.07 -5.42
CA LYS A 142 21.94 -11.02 -6.49
C LYS A 142 21.20 -12.36 -6.44
N LYS A 143 19.96 -12.35 -5.92
CA LYS A 143 19.08 -13.53 -5.85
C LYS A 143 17.62 -13.13 -6.03
N ASP A 144 16.78 -14.04 -6.46
CA ASP A 144 15.35 -13.80 -6.59
C ASP A 144 14.67 -13.76 -5.22
N LEU A 145 13.65 -12.89 -5.08
CA LEU A 145 12.86 -12.78 -3.87
C LEU A 145 11.90 -13.97 -3.76
N SER A 146 12.14 -14.83 -2.77
CA SER A 146 11.27 -15.99 -2.53
C SER A 146 10.08 -15.61 -1.64
N HIS A 147 8.89 -16.11 -1.99
CA HIS A 147 7.66 -15.98 -1.20
C HIS A 147 7.76 -16.59 0.21
N ARG A 148 8.75 -17.43 0.46
CA ARG A 148 8.97 -18.11 1.75
C ARG A 148 9.74 -17.25 2.74
N THR A 149 10.34 -16.14 2.31
CA THR A 149 11.15 -15.27 3.17
C THR A 149 10.27 -14.39 4.05
N ASP A 150 10.74 -14.08 5.25
CA ASP A 150 10.08 -13.12 6.13
C ASP A 150 9.99 -11.74 5.47
N PHE A 151 11.02 -11.33 4.72
CA PHE A 151 11.02 -10.07 3.99
C PHE A 151 9.87 -9.98 2.97
N TYR A 152 9.65 -11.03 2.16
CA TYR A 152 8.52 -11.05 1.23
C TYR A 152 7.18 -10.95 1.97
N ARG A 153 7.01 -11.72 3.06
CA ARG A 153 5.79 -11.71 3.87
C ARG A 153 5.53 -10.33 4.48
N ALA A 154 6.58 -9.70 5.03
CA ALA A 154 6.49 -8.33 5.55
C ALA A 154 6.16 -7.31 4.44
N THR A 155 6.84 -7.39 3.29
CA THR A 155 6.56 -6.55 2.12
C THR A 155 5.08 -6.64 1.70
N ASN A 156 4.58 -7.87 1.50
CA ASN A 156 3.20 -8.09 1.09
C ASN A 156 2.19 -7.62 2.15
N PHE A 157 2.55 -7.75 3.42
CA PHE A 157 1.74 -7.29 4.54
C PHE A 157 1.64 -5.75 4.54
N VAL A 158 2.77 -5.02 4.48
CA VAL A 158 2.78 -3.56 4.44
C VAL A 158 2.01 -3.03 3.23
N ILE A 159 2.23 -3.59 2.05
CA ILE A 159 1.51 -3.18 0.84
C ILE A 159 -0.01 -3.34 1.03
N LYS A 160 -0.46 -4.46 1.60
CA LYS A 160 -1.90 -4.69 1.82
C LYS A 160 -2.51 -3.76 2.86
N THR A 161 -1.72 -3.39 3.87
CA THR A 161 -2.16 -2.56 4.98
C THR A 161 -2.16 -1.08 4.64
N ASN A 162 -1.19 -0.62 3.84
CA ASN A 162 -1.04 0.79 3.50
C ASN A 162 -1.69 1.18 2.17
N ILE A 163 -1.91 0.23 1.25
CA ILE A 163 -2.57 0.50 -0.03
C ILE A 163 -3.93 -0.17 0.02
N VAL A 164 -4.96 0.60 0.32
CA VAL A 164 -6.26 0.10 0.75
C VAL A 164 -7.38 0.44 -0.24
N GLN A 165 -8.47 -0.34 -0.17
CA GLN A 165 -9.66 -0.05 -0.94
C GLN A 165 -10.58 0.89 -0.18
N GLY A 166 -11.03 1.96 -0.85
CA GLY A 166 -11.97 2.90 -0.28
C GLY A 166 -12.23 4.09 -1.18
N ASN A 167 -13.14 4.93 -0.74
CA ASN A 167 -13.43 6.21 -1.35
C ASN A 167 -12.83 7.32 -0.47
N ALA A 168 -11.80 7.99 -0.97
CA ALA A 168 -11.11 9.06 -0.25
C ALA A 168 -12.03 10.25 0.06
N LEU A 169 -13.02 10.53 -0.80
CA LEU A 169 -13.97 11.63 -0.59
C LEU A 169 -14.96 11.37 0.55
N THR A 170 -15.28 10.12 0.81
CA THR A 170 -16.20 9.73 1.89
C THR A 170 -15.50 9.15 3.10
N TYR A 171 -14.17 9.01 3.06
CA TYR A 171 -13.34 8.40 4.09
C TYR A 171 -13.70 6.93 4.41
N LYS A 172 -14.54 6.27 3.60
CA LYS A 172 -15.12 4.95 3.89
C LYS A 172 -14.69 3.88 2.89
N ASN A 173 -14.56 2.67 3.40
CA ASN A 173 -14.36 1.46 2.60
C ASN A 173 -15.70 0.91 2.09
N HIS A 174 -15.68 -0.23 1.36
CA HIS A 174 -16.91 -0.88 0.86
C HIS A 174 -17.88 -1.33 1.95
N ALA A 175 -17.38 -1.67 3.13
CA ALA A 175 -18.22 -2.05 4.27
C ALA A 175 -18.78 -0.82 5.01
N LYS A 176 -18.64 0.39 4.44
CA LYS A 176 -19.02 1.67 5.03
C LYS A 176 -18.29 2.02 6.34
N GLN A 177 -17.20 1.33 6.63
CA GLN A 177 -16.33 1.62 7.77
C GLN A 177 -15.29 2.66 7.37
N LEU A 178 -14.79 3.44 8.33
CA LEU A 178 -13.69 4.38 8.10
C LEU A 178 -12.45 3.65 7.55
N ILE A 179 -11.80 4.25 6.57
CA ILE A 179 -10.54 3.76 6.03
C ILE A 179 -9.50 3.82 7.14
N GLN A 180 -8.84 2.70 7.40
CA GLN A 180 -7.78 2.59 8.39
C GLN A 180 -6.43 2.42 7.73
N PHE A 181 -5.43 3.09 8.29
CA PHE A 181 -4.02 2.95 7.98
C PHE A 181 -3.24 2.48 9.21
N SER A 182 -1.96 2.19 9.02
CA SER A 182 -1.03 1.89 10.09
C SER A 182 0.00 2.98 10.22
N ASP A 183 0.20 3.46 11.44
CA ASP A 183 1.38 4.22 11.82
C ASP A 183 2.49 3.25 12.22
N TRP A 184 3.67 3.42 11.66
CA TRP A 184 4.82 2.55 11.83
C TRP A 184 5.91 3.30 12.59
N GLN A 185 5.89 3.19 13.92
CA GLN A 185 6.79 3.91 14.81
C GLN A 185 8.10 3.15 15.00
N PRO A 186 9.26 3.71 14.58
CA PRO A 186 10.54 3.07 14.83
C PRO A 186 10.87 3.11 16.33
N ILE A 187 11.09 1.95 16.93
CA ILE A 187 11.62 1.83 18.30
C ILE A 187 13.14 1.88 18.25
N ASP A 188 13.70 1.16 17.29
CA ASP A 188 15.11 1.22 16.91
C ASP A 188 15.26 0.92 15.41
N LYS A 189 16.51 0.72 14.94
CA LYS A 189 16.77 0.42 13.52
C LYS A 189 16.11 -0.86 13.02
N LYS A 190 15.73 -1.79 13.91
CA LYS A 190 15.23 -3.14 13.57
C LYS A 190 13.86 -3.46 14.13
N GLN A 191 13.35 -2.66 15.05
CA GLN A 191 12.07 -2.89 15.73
C GLN A 191 11.08 -1.76 15.45
N VAL A 192 9.83 -2.13 15.36
CA VAL A 192 8.70 -1.25 15.05
C VAL A 192 7.57 -1.51 16.03
N LYS A 193 6.90 -0.44 16.45
CA LYS A 193 5.56 -0.46 17.03
C LYS A 193 4.57 -0.06 15.93
N ARG A 194 3.46 -0.77 15.82
CA ARG A 194 2.38 -0.46 14.88
C ARG A 194 1.16 -0.02 15.65
N GLU A 195 0.53 1.07 15.18
CA GLU A 195 -0.77 1.53 15.65
C GLU A 195 -1.68 1.76 14.44
N THR A 196 -2.99 1.59 14.60
CA THR A 196 -3.93 1.95 13.54
C THR A 196 -4.46 3.35 13.77
N PHE A 197 -4.69 4.08 12.68
CA PHE A 197 -5.40 5.36 12.68
C PHE A 197 -6.36 5.42 11.49
N THR A 198 -7.34 6.32 11.52
CA THR A 198 -8.26 6.49 10.41
C THR A 198 -7.77 7.55 9.44
N PHE A 199 -8.07 7.38 8.15
CA PHE A 199 -7.78 8.41 7.17
C PHE A 199 -8.47 9.74 7.51
N LYS A 200 -9.69 9.71 8.07
CA LYS A 200 -10.44 10.88 8.52
C LYS A 200 -9.68 11.65 9.61
N SER A 201 -9.08 10.97 10.59
CA SER A 201 -8.38 11.62 11.71
C SER A 201 -7.16 12.46 11.31
N MET A 202 -6.65 12.30 10.08
CA MET A 202 -5.58 13.15 9.56
C MET A 202 -6.04 14.62 9.34
N PHE A 203 -7.34 14.86 9.26
CA PHE A 203 -7.93 16.16 8.98
C PHE A 203 -8.67 16.76 10.20
N ASP A 204 -8.93 15.95 11.23
CA ASP A 204 -9.68 16.37 12.43
C ASP A 204 -8.91 17.38 13.33
N GLY A 205 -7.70 17.78 12.98
CA GLY A 205 -6.87 18.73 13.73
C GLY A 205 -6.40 19.95 12.93
N SER A 206 -6.80 20.09 11.66
CA SER A 206 -6.47 21.26 10.85
C SER A 206 -7.49 22.38 11.15
N ASP A 207 -7.01 23.44 11.78
CA ASP A 207 -7.74 24.66 12.22
C ASP A 207 -8.14 25.56 11.02
N ASP A 208 -8.36 25.01 9.85
CA ASP A 208 -8.95 25.70 8.70
C ASP A 208 -10.47 25.48 8.71
N GLY A 209 -11.12 26.29 9.55
CA GLY A 209 -12.56 26.37 9.69
C GLY A 209 -13.29 26.53 8.37
N GLN A 210 -13.87 25.45 7.94
CA GLN A 210 -15.11 25.29 7.19
C GLN A 210 -15.19 23.87 6.62
N ILE A 211 -15.21 22.88 7.48
CA ILE A 211 -15.86 21.62 7.11
C ILE A 211 -17.33 21.82 7.50
N ASP A 212 -18.22 21.73 6.52
CA ASP A 212 -19.67 21.88 6.68
C ASP A 212 -20.14 21.05 7.89
N GLU A 213 -20.41 21.73 9.02
CA GLU A 213 -21.00 21.13 10.22
C GLU A 213 -22.36 20.46 9.95
N GLN A 214 -22.94 20.69 8.75
CA GLN A 214 -24.20 20.09 8.34
C GLN A 214 -24.10 18.62 7.93
N LEU A 215 -22.91 18.07 7.63
CA LEU A 215 -22.76 16.65 7.27
C LEU A 215 -22.56 15.74 8.48
N ASP A 216 -22.20 16.28 9.63
CA ASP A 216 -21.86 15.47 10.82
C ASP A 216 -23.05 15.24 11.79
N LEU A 217 -24.19 15.91 11.57
CA LEU A 217 -25.33 15.84 12.50
C LEU A 217 -26.09 14.50 12.49
N PHE A 218 -25.84 13.64 11.49
CA PHE A 218 -26.57 12.36 11.33
C PHE A 218 -25.70 11.10 11.40
N HIS A 219 -24.40 11.25 11.55
CA HIS A 219 -23.49 10.10 11.64
C HIS A 219 -22.59 10.23 12.87
N LEU A 220 -23.11 9.77 14.00
CA LEU A 220 -22.32 9.35 15.15
C LEU A 220 -21.52 8.09 14.71
N ASP A 221 -20.53 8.29 13.84
CA ASP A 221 -19.53 7.25 13.62
C ASP A 221 -18.77 7.10 14.94
N GLU A 222 -18.90 5.95 15.59
CA GLU A 222 -18.08 5.63 16.78
C GLU A 222 -16.62 5.92 16.43
N PRO A 223 -15.85 6.58 17.32
CA PRO A 223 -14.45 6.85 17.08
C PRO A 223 -13.78 5.50 16.80
N ALA A 224 -13.18 5.37 15.62
CA ALA A 224 -12.52 4.11 15.27
C ALA A 224 -11.46 3.83 16.32
N GLN A 225 -11.58 2.69 17.02
CA GLN A 225 -10.64 2.31 18.06
C GLN A 225 -9.24 2.19 17.46
N THR A 226 -8.30 2.94 18.01
CA THR A 226 -6.88 2.75 17.73
C THR A 226 -6.49 1.36 18.24
N ILE A 227 -5.96 0.53 17.34
CA ILE A 227 -5.45 -0.80 17.70
C ILE A 227 -3.94 -0.69 17.80
N GLU A 228 -3.41 -1.01 18.96
CA GLU A 228 -1.97 -1.10 19.20
C GLU A 228 -1.49 -2.53 19.05
N TYR A 229 -0.29 -2.69 18.49
CA TYR A 229 0.35 -3.98 18.29
C TYR A 229 1.66 -4.05 19.06
N ALA A 230 2.01 -5.25 19.48
CA ALA A 230 3.26 -5.49 20.20
C ALA A 230 4.48 -5.09 19.36
N ILE A 231 5.50 -4.58 20.03
CA ILE A 231 6.79 -4.27 19.39
C ILE A 231 7.37 -5.56 18.80
N CYS A 232 7.76 -5.51 17.55
CA CYS A 232 8.30 -6.66 16.86
C CYS A 232 9.42 -6.29 15.88
N PRO A 233 10.24 -7.25 15.43
CA PRO A 233 11.20 -7.01 14.36
C PRO A 233 10.50 -6.57 13.07
N VAL A 234 11.02 -5.55 12.39
CA VAL A 234 10.47 -4.99 11.13
C VAL A 234 10.18 -6.08 10.09
N THR A 235 11.02 -7.12 10.00
CA THR A 235 10.83 -8.24 9.08
C THR A 235 9.76 -9.25 9.54
N LYS A 236 9.20 -9.12 10.74
CA LYS A 236 8.22 -10.04 11.34
C LYS A 236 6.83 -9.41 11.53
N ILE A 237 6.61 -8.19 11.08
CA ILE A 237 5.35 -7.43 11.23
C ILE A 237 4.10 -8.16 10.74
N TYR A 238 4.25 -9.10 9.81
CA TYR A 238 3.14 -9.90 9.28
C TYR A 238 2.57 -10.91 10.31
N LYS A 239 3.21 -11.09 11.47
CA LYS A 239 2.76 -12.03 12.51
C LYS A 239 1.65 -11.47 13.40
N GLU A 240 1.47 -10.14 13.44
CA GLU A 240 0.39 -9.43 14.14
C GLU A 240 0.06 -9.94 15.54
N GLU A 241 0.81 -9.52 16.53
CA GLU A 241 0.44 -9.72 17.93
C GLU A 241 -0.14 -8.41 18.48
N LYS A 242 -1.45 -8.40 18.81
CA LYS A 242 -2.08 -7.23 19.45
C LYS A 242 -1.63 -7.12 20.90
N THR A 243 -1.42 -5.91 21.38
CA THR A 243 -1.29 -5.66 22.82
C THR A 243 -2.65 -5.93 23.48
N LYS A 244 -2.62 -6.62 24.62
CA LYS A 244 -3.83 -6.93 25.42
C LYS A 244 -4.33 -5.68 26.12
#